data_09c451ed09f9a252de85887702a59a81
#
_entry.id   09c451ed09f9a252de85887702a59a81
#
_cell.length_a   1.000
_cell.length_b   1.000
_cell.length_c   1.000
_cell.angle_alpha   90.00
_cell.angle_beta   90.00
_cell.angle_gamma   90.00
#
_symmetry.space_group_name_H-M   'P 1'
#
loop_
_entity.id
_entity.type
_entity.pdbx_description
1 polymer ?
#
loop_
_entity_poly.entity_id
_entity_poly.type
_entity_poly.pdbx_seq_one_letter_code
_entity_poly.pdbx_strand_id
1 'polypeptide(L)'
;MSASMSWEKVRSTLPWLPAFVWQRCIRRQPDVFPMHLIIGVANHFELSIQPDAPGSYADRYEQERRLEKWCSQYSAAVEPWPDDDGKPFRHTYFYPAEQYDAAFIDRLEKHCRAGWGEIEIHLHHGVHAPDTSENTRRAIVEFRDSLAAHGCLSRLDGDGPPRYAFVHGNWALANSAQGRFCGVNDEMQILADTGCYADFTLPSAPSSAQISKINSLYECGAPLGKCAPHRRGRDLECGRPLKIFPLMIQGPLMLNLGRRKHGWPFPGIENGELTTANPPTMERLRLWQEAAITVHGRPNWLFIKLHCHGMDPRDEQAMLGTPIQQFLRELVDRPQRQDAYLVHFVTAREMVNIALAACDGRSGNPGQYRDYRFQLIRSTHPHHRVTQADHVPITRSLSG
;
A
#
# COMPACT_ATOMS: atom_id res chain seq x y z
N MET A 1 -22.72 26.49 2.06
CA MET A 1 -22.09 25.88 3.22
C MET A 1 -20.65 26.35 3.30
N SER A 2 -20.30 27.08 4.35
CA SER A 2 -19.00 27.71 4.60
C SER A 2 -17.92 26.64 4.70
N ALA A 3 -16.87 26.75 3.88
CA ALA A 3 -15.71 25.87 3.89
C ALA A 3 -14.78 26.27 5.05
N SER A 4 -15.21 26.05 6.29
CA SER A 4 -14.28 26.02 7.40
C SER A 4 -13.41 24.79 7.20
N MET A 5 -12.12 24.99 7.02
CA MET A 5 -11.14 23.93 7.19
C MET A 5 -11.39 23.38 8.59
N SER A 6 -11.91 22.12 8.69
CA SER A 6 -12.33 21.63 9.99
C SER A 6 -11.12 21.64 10.92
N TRP A 7 -11.30 22.04 12.18
CA TRP A 7 -10.27 22.04 13.19
C TRP A 7 -9.54 20.69 13.30
N GLU A 8 -10.21 19.59 12.95
CA GLU A 8 -9.62 18.27 12.86
C GLU A 8 -8.52 18.18 11.78
N LYS A 9 -8.75 18.75 10.58
CA LYS A 9 -7.72 18.76 9.51
C LYS A 9 -6.51 19.59 9.91
N VAL A 10 -6.71 20.72 10.57
CA VAL A 10 -5.61 21.53 11.10
C VAL A 10 -4.85 20.76 12.16
N ARG A 11 -5.55 20.18 13.13
CA ARG A 11 -4.97 19.42 14.23
C ARG A 11 -4.20 18.18 13.75
N SER A 12 -4.67 17.51 12.71
CA SER A 12 -3.99 16.35 12.13
C SER A 12 -2.76 16.70 11.29
N THR A 13 -2.66 17.97 10.82
CA THR A 13 -1.51 18.45 10.03
C THR A 13 -0.35 18.87 10.92
N LEU A 14 -0.62 19.43 12.09
CA LEU A 14 0.40 19.95 13.01
C LEU A 14 1.53 18.96 13.34
N PRO A 15 1.28 17.66 13.60
CA PRO A 15 2.34 16.72 13.99
C PRO A 15 3.41 16.49 12.93
N TRP A 16 3.08 16.56 11.64
CA TRP A 16 4.01 16.29 10.54
C TRP A 16 4.47 17.53 9.79
N LEU A 17 3.85 18.69 10.02
CA LEU A 17 4.21 19.96 9.37
C LEU A 17 5.69 20.34 9.57
N PRO A 18 6.30 20.23 10.76
CA PRO A 18 7.73 20.53 10.93
C PRO A 18 8.62 19.63 10.05
N ALA A 19 8.31 18.34 9.96
CA ALA A 19 9.06 17.42 9.11
C ALA A 19 8.90 17.78 7.63
N PHE A 20 7.69 18.14 7.19
CA PHE A 20 7.44 18.61 5.83
C PHE A 20 8.29 19.84 5.49
N VAL A 21 8.24 20.88 6.33
CA VAL A 21 9.02 22.13 6.10
C VAL A 21 10.50 21.82 6.04
N TRP A 22 11.02 21.04 6.97
CA TRP A 22 12.43 20.65 7.00
C TRP A 22 12.84 19.88 5.74
N GLN A 23 12.03 18.88 5.31
CA GLN A 23 12.28 18.11 4.09
C GLN A 23 12.30 19.01 2.85
N ARG A 24 11.38 19.98 2.75
CA ARG A 24 11.37 20.97 1.65
C ARG A 24 12.60 21.86 1.60
N CYS A 25 13.22 22.14 2.74
CA CYS A 25 14.44 22.94 2.79
C CYS A 25 15.69 22.15 2.39
N ILE A 26 15.75 20.85 2.72
CA ILE A 26 16.98 20.06 2.56
C ILE A 26 16.97 19.10 1.37
N ARG A 27 15.80 18.56 0.99
CA ARG A 27 15.68 17.65 -0.15
C ARG A 27 15.71 18.45 -1.44
N ARG A 28 16.70 18.15 -2.27
CA ARG A 28 16.81 18.68 -3.63
C ARG A 28 16.41 17.59 -4.62
N GLN A 29 15.91 18.01 -5.78
CA GLN A 29 15.79 17.10 -6.91
C GLN A 29 17.16 16.54 -7.24
N PRO A 30 17.31 15.24 -7.45
CA PRO A 30 18.60 14.65 -7.78
C PRO A 30 19.09 15.13 -9.15
N ASP A 31 20.39 15.49 -9.23
CA ASP A 31 21.07 15.84 -10.49
C ASP A 31 21.56 14.58 -11.24
N VAL A 32 21.07 13.39 -10.85
CA VAL A 32 21.50 12.10 -11.43
C VAL A 32 20.41 11.59 -12.36
N PHE A 33 20.73 11.44 -13.62
CA PHE A 33 19.82 10.96 -14.65
C PHE A 33 20.27 9.62 -15.25
N PRO A 34 19.33 8.81 -15.78
CA PRO A 34 17.89 9.01 -15.69
C PRO A 34 17.37 8.84 -14.27
N MET A 35 16.30 9.57 -13.92
CA MET A 35 15.52 9.29 -12.74
C MET A 35 14.63 8.07 -12.98
N HIS A 36 14.45 7.24 -11.99
CA HIS A 36 13.56 6.07 -12.03
C HIS A 36 12.38 6.29 -11.10
N LEU A 37 11.17 6.33 -11.64
CA LEU A 37 9.93 6.42 -10.88
C LEU A 37 9.41 5.01 -10.61
N ILE A 38 9.53 4.54 -9.38
CA ILE A 38 9.11 3.21 -8.93
C ILE A 38 7.72 3.38 -8.31
N ILE A 39 6.68 3.10 -9.12
CA ILE A 39 5.29 3.42 -8.79
C ILE A 39 4.52 2.15 -8.44
N GLY A 40 3.98 2.08 -7.22
CA GLY A 40 3.11 0.98 -6.76
C GLY A 40 1.83 1.50 -6.13
N VAL A 41 0.76 0.72 -6.23
CA VAL A 41 -0.54 1.03 -5.62
C VAL A 41 -0.88 -0.02 -4.57
N ALA A 42 -1.03 0.42 -3.32
CA ALA A 42 -1.62 -0.35 -2.24
C ALA A 42 -3.15 -0.22 -2.35
N ASN A 43 -3.81 -1.22 -2.90
CA ASN A 43 -5.24 -1.25 -3.04
C ASN A 43 -5.85 -1.97 -1.84
N HIS A 44 -6.56 -1.24 -0.97
CA HIS A 44 -7.37 -1.82 0.10
C HIS A 44 -8.58 -2.50 -0.57
N PHE A 45 -8.45 -3.81 -0.80
CA PHE A 45 -9.37 -4.55 -1.66
C PHE A 45 -10.53 -5.15 -0.87
N GLU A 46 -11.39 -4.27 -0.37
CA GLU A 46 -12.49 -4.56 0.54
C GLU A 46 -13.80 -4.80 -0.21
N LEU A 47 -14.03 -6.02 -0.68
CA LEU A 47 -15.21 -6.38 -1.49
C LEU A 47 -16.55 -6.03 -0.81
N SER A 48 -16.57 -6.09 0.51
CA SER A 48 -17.78 -5.85 1.31
C SER A 48 -18.05 -4.39 1.66
N ILE A 49 -17.18 -3.45 1.25
CA ILE A 49 -17.32 -2.03 1.62
C ILE A 49 -18.67 -1.45 1.21
N GLN A 50 -19.34 -0.76 2.13
CA GLN A 50 -20.57 0.00 1.86
C GLN A 50 -20.41 1.44 2.37
N PRO A 51 -19.90 2.35 1.53
CA PRO A 51 -19.58 3.71 1.95
C PRO A 51 -20.81 4.53 2.36
N ASP A 52 -21.98 4.24 1.80
CA ASP A 52 -23.24 4.95 2.09
C ASP A 52 -24.01 4.36 3.28
N ALA A 53 -23.53 3.23 3.83
CA ALA A 53 -24.13 2.57 4.99
C ALA A 53 -23.03 2.08 5.95
N PRO A 54 -22.38 3.00 6.70
CA PRO A 54 -21.31 2.65 7.63
C PRO A 54 -21.73 1.57 8.64
N GLY A 55 -20.91 0.53 8.78
CA GLY A 55 -21.17 -0.61 9.64
C GLY A 55 -22.01 -1.73 9.02
N SER A 56 -22.49 -1.55 7.79
CA SER A 56 -23.06 -2.63 6.97
C SER A 56 -22.04 -3.19 5.97
N TYR A 57 -22.32 -4.38 5.44
CA TYR A 57 -21.48 -5.05 4.46
C TYR A 57 -22.29 -5.40 3.23
N ALA A 58 -21.69 -5.29 2.04
CA ALA A 58 -22.29 -5.79 0.81
C ALA A 58 -22.52 -7.30 0.92
N ASP A 59 -23.66 -7.78 0.41
CA ASP A 59 -23.94 -9.20 0.36
C ASP A 59 -22.98 -9.93 -0.60
N ARG A 60 -23.01 -11.27 -0.56
CA ARG A 60 -22.12 -12.09 -1.38
C ARG A 60 -22.30 -11.85 -2.88
N TYR A 61 -23.54 -11.63 -3.34
CA TYR A 61 -23.83 -11.39 -4.74
C TYR A 61 -23.18 -10.08 -5.23
N GLU A 62 -23.31 -9.02 -4.45
CA GLU A 62 -22.69 -7.73 -4.78
C GLU A 62 -21.16 -7.79 -4.73
N GLN A 63 -20.58 -8.52 -3.78
CA GLN A 63 -19.13 -8.75 -3.70
C GLN A 63 -18.62 -9.49 -4.94
N GLU A 64 -19.31 -10.55 -5.36
CA GLU A 64 -18.97 -11.31 -6.56
C GLU A 64 -19.07 -10.45 -7.83
N ARG A 65 -20.14 -9.66 -7.96
CA ARG A 65 -20.33 -8.73 -9.07
C ARG A 65 -19.19 -7.70 -9.17
N ARG A 66 -18.75 -7.15 -8.04
CA ARG A 66 -17.63 -6.19 -8.00
C ARG A 66 -16.32 -6.84 -8.42
N LEU A 67 -16.03 -8.02 -7.90
CA LEU A 67 -14.83 -8.76 -8.25
C LEU A 67 -14.81 -9.13 -9.75
N GLU A 68 -15.96 -9.61 -10.27
CA GLU A 68 -16.12 -9.91 -11.69
C GLU A 68 -15.84 -8.69 -12.56
N LYS A 69 -16.48 -7.58 -12.23
CA LYS A 69 -16.31 -6.32 -12.95
C LYS A 69 -14.87 -5.86 -12.94
N TRP A 70 -14.22 -5.89 -11.78
CA TRP A 70 -12.81 -5.52 -11.65
C TRP A 70 -11.94 -6.40 -12.56
N CYS A 71 -12.01 -7.71 -12.40
CA CYS A 71 -11.17 -8.65 -13.15
C CYS A 71 -11.40 -8.59 -14.68
N SER A 72 -12.62 -8.28 -15.13
CA SER A 72 -12.94 -8.21 -16.55
C SER A 72 -12.56 -6.87 -17.20
N GLN A 73 -12.58 -5.76 -16.45
CA GLN A 73 -12.37 -4.42 -17.02
C GLN A 73 -10.95 -3.88 -16.81
N TYR A 74 -10.23 -4.39 -15.81
CA TYR A 74 -8.92 -3.84 -15.43
C TYR A 74 -7.90 -3.89 -16.57
N SER A 75 -7.78 -5.02 -17.25
CA SER A 75 -6.82 -5.17 -18.34
C SER A 75 -7.02 -4.13 -19.44
N ALA A 76 -8.26 -3.92 -19.88
CA ALA A 76 -8.60 -2.94 -20.91
C ALA A 76 -8.24 -1.49 -20.50
N ALA A 77 -8.27 -1.20 -19.19
CA ALA A 77 -7.92 0.12 -18.67
C ALA A 77 -6.41 0.39 -18.67
N VAL A 78 -5.56 -0.63 -18.50
CA VAL A 78 -4.11 -0.43 -18.21
C VAL A 78 -3.16 -1.05 -19.23
N GLU A 79 -3.57 -2.11 -19.94
CA GLU A 79 -2.72 -2.86 -20.88
C GLU A 79 -2.08 -2.01 -21.99
N PRO A 80 -2.75 -0.97 -22.56
CA PRO A 80 -2.18 -0.16 -23.61
C PRO A 80 -0.98 0.70 -23.19
N TRP A 81 -0.71 0.81 -21.89
CA TRP A 81 0.24 1.76 -21.32
C TRP A 81 1.31 1.07 -20.46
N PRO A 82 2.18 0.21 -21.04
CA PRO A 82 3.24 -0.45 -20.28
C PRO A 82 4.33 0.55 -19.85
N ASP A 83 5.02 0.19 -18.78
CA ASP A 83 6.19 0.92 -18.29
C ASP A 83 7.43 0.71 -19.20
N ASP A 84 8.56 1.29 -18.79
CA ASP A 84 9.82 1.18 -19.56
C ASP A 84 10.44 -0.23 -19.55
N ASP A 85 9.96 -1.13 -18.69
CA ASP A 85 10.33 -2.56 -18.68
C ASP A 85 9.30 -3.42 -19.43
N GLY A 86 8.28 -2.83 -20.07
CA GLY A 86 7.18 -3.53 -20.74
C GLY A 86 6.18 -4.17 -19.77
N LYS A 87 6.11 -3.71 -18.51
CA LYS A 87 5.15 -4.21 -17.52
C LYS A 87 3.91 -3.34 -17.49
N PRO A 88 2.70 -3.94 -17.38
CA PRO A 88 1.48 -3.16 -17.22
C PRO A 88 1.43 -2.49 -15.83
N PHE A 89 0.60 -1.47 -15.70
CA PHE A 89 0.26 -0.91 -14.40
C PHE A 89 -0.40 -2.00 -13.54
N ARG A 90 0.07 -2.17 -12.29
CA ARG A 90 -0.32 -3.27 -11.41
C ARG A 90 -0.63 -2.79 -10.02
N HIS A 91 -1.58 -3.48 -9.36
CA HIS A 91 -1.91 -3.23 -7.97
C HIS A 91 -1.33 -4.30 -7.05
N THR A 92 -1.08 -3.93 -5.80
CA THR A 92 -1.04 -4.89 -4.70
C THR A 92 -2.40 -4.88 -4.03
N TYR A 93 -3.10 -5.99 -4.12
CA TYR A 93 -4.41 -6.19 -3.52
C TYR A 93 -4.23 -6.59 -2.06
N PHE A 94 -4.30 -5.60 -1.17
CA PHE A 94 -4.31 -5.84 0.27
C PHE A 94 -5.70 -6.32 0.65
N TYR A 95 -5.85 -7.64 0.73
CA TYR A 95 -7.13 -8.30 0.95
C TYR A 95 -7.41 -8.45 2.46
N PRO A 96 -8.61 -8.09 2.94
CA PRO A 96 -8.95 -8.16 4.36
C PRO A 96 -9.08 -9.61 4.86
N ALA A 97 -8.35 -9.96 5.91
CA ALA A 97 -8.36 -11.29 6.49
C ALA A 97 -9.77 -11.71 6.97
N GLU A 98 -10.52 -10.76 7.54
CA GLU A 98 -11.88 -10.96 8.03
C GLU A 98 -12.94 -11.13 6.92
N GLN A 99 -12.55 -10.89 5.66
CA GLN A 99 -13.42 -11.08 4.48
C GLN A 99 -12.98 -12.28 3.63
N TYR A 100 -12.16 -13.17 4.17
CA TYR A 100 -11.65 -14.32 3.43
C TYR A 100 -12.79 -15.18 2.85
N ASP A 101 -12.73 -15.40 1.54
CA ASP A 101 -13.53 -16.33 0.78
C ASP A 101 -12.64 -17.01 -0.26
N ALA A 102 -12.54 -18.33 -0.19
CA ALA A 102 -11.61 -19.09 -1.04
C ALA A 102 -11.91 -18.90 -2.54
N ALA A 103 -13.19 -18.82 -2.93
CA ALA A 103 -13.57 -18.63 -4.34
C ALA A 103 -13.20 -17.24 -4.85
N PHE A 104 -13.28 -16.22 -3.99
CA PHE A 104 -12.87 -14.86 -4.35
C PHE A 104 -11.34 -14.76 -4.46
N ILE A 105 -10.61 -15.40 -3.55
CA ILE A 105 -9.14 -15.46 -3.63
C ILE A 105 -8.70 -16.21 -4.89
N ASP A 106 -9.28 -17.37 -5.21
CA ASP A 106 -8.95 -18.11 -6.43
C ASP A 106 -9.17 -17.28 -7.69
N ARG A 107 -10.23 -16.48 -7.72
CA ARG A 107 -10.51 -15.60 -8.86
C ARG A 107 -9.53 -14.45 -8.96
N LEU A 108 -9.25 -13.80 -7.83
CA LEU A 108 -8.29 -12.68 -7.77
C LEU A 108 -6.86 -13.17 -8.06
N GLU A 109 -6.50 -14.37 -7.62
CA GLU A 109 -5.21 -14.99 -7.89
C GLU A 109 -5.01 -15.25 -9.40
N LYS A 110 -6.05 -15.75 -10.10
CA LYS A 110 -6.02 -15.89 -11.57
C LYS A 110 -5.78 -14.54 -12.25
N HIS A 111 -6.42 -13.48 -11.79
CA HIS A 111 -6.18 -12.12 -12.25
C HIS A 111 -4.73 -11.67 -11.99
N CYS A 112 -4.19 -11.93 -10.81
CA CYS A 112 -2.80 -11.63 -10.47
C CYS A 112 -1.82 -12.43 -11.33
N ARG A 113 -2.07 -13.72 -11.55
CA ARG A 113 -1.24 -14.61 -12.39
C ARG A 113 -1.23 -14.18 -13.85
N ALA A 114 -2.28 -13.55 -14.33
CA ALA A 114 -2.31 -12.92 -15.65
C ALA A 114 -1.43 -11.64 -15.75
N GLY A 115 -0.80 -11.21 -14.64
CA GLY A 115 0.15 -10.09 -14.62
C GLY A 115 -0.42 -8.79 -14.05
N TRP A 116 -1.64 -8.80 -13.49
CA TRP A 116 -2.34 -7.58 -13.09
C TRP A 116 -2.14 -7.19 -11.62
N GLY A 117 -1.34 -7.94 -10.86
CA GLY A 117 -1.03 -7.60 -9.49
C GLY A 117 -0.53 -8.75 -8.63
N GLU A 118 -0.52 -8.53 -7.32
CA GLU A 118 -0.20 -9.51 -6.29
C GLU A 118 -1.14 -9.32 -5.09
N ILE A 119 -1.40 -10.40 -4.33
CA ILE A 119 -2.26 -10.36 -3.14
C ILE A 119 -1.39 -10.31 -1.89
N GLU A 120 -1.70 -9.40 -0.97
CA GLU A 120 -1.03 -9.22 0.32
C GLU A 120 -2.05 -9.05 1.45
N ILE A 121 -1.60 -8.98 2.69
CA ILE A 121 -2.45 -9.03 3.88
C ILE A 121 -2.95 -7.66 4.31
N HIS A 122 -4.27 -7.56 4.50
CA HIS A 122 -4.96 -6.47 5.17
C HIS A 122 -5.73 -7.01 6.38
N LEU A 123 -5.84 -6.23 7.45
CA LEU A 123 -6.58 -6.65 8.64
C LEU A 123 -7.23 -5.47 9.33
N HIS A 124 -8.55 -5.55 9.56
CA HIS A 124 -9.27 -4.69 10.49
C HIS A 124 -9.49 -5.45 11.79
N HIS A 125 -8.96 -4.91 12.88
CA HIS A 125 -9.17 -5.49 14.20
C HIS A 125 -9.32 -4.40 15.25
N GLY A 126 -9.83 -4.76 16.44
CA GLY A 126 -10.04 -3.79 17.50
C GLY A 126 -11.07 -2.70 17.16
N VAL A 127 -12.03 -2.97 16.26
CA VAL A 127 -13.01 -1.97 15.77
C VAL A 127 -14.05 -1.65 16.83
N HIS A 128 -14.60 -2.66 17.51
CA HIS A 128 -15.65 -2.50 18.52
C HIS A 128 -15.09 -2.44 19.94
N ALA A 129 -14.01 -3.17 20.20
CA ALA A 129 -13.28 -3.20 21.45
C ALA A 129 -11.79 -3.43 21.15
N PRO A 130 -10.86 -3.02 22.03
CA PRO A 130 -9.44 -3.33 21.87
C PRO A 130 -9.22 -4.83 21.64
N ASP A 131 -8.39 -5.19 20.65
CA ASP A 131 -8.05 -6.58 20.37
C ASP A 131 -6.91 -7.07 21.28
N THR A 132 -6.59 -8.35 21.19
CA THR A 132 -5.51 -9.01 21.95
C THR A 132 -4.40 -9.48 21.04
N SER A 133 -3.17 -9.55 21.57
CA SER A 133 -2.00 -10.06 20.85
C SER A 133 -2.21 -11.48 20.32
N GLU A 134 -2.88 -12.33 21.10
CA GLU A 134 -3.18 -13.72 20.71
C GLU A 134 -4.14 -13.78 19.52
N ASN A 135 -5.24 -13.03 19.59
CA ASN A 135 -6.24 -12.99 18.51
C ASN A 135 -5.65 -12.42 17.22
N THR A 136 -4.93 -11.29 17.30
CA THR A 136 -4.25 -10.67 16.15
C THR A 136 -3.24 -11.63 15.51
N ARG A 137 -2.38 -12.29 16.33
CA ARG A 137 -1.41 -13.27 15.84
C ARG A 137 -2.11 -14.44 15.12
N ARG A 138 -3.16 -14.98 15.72
CA ARG A 138 -3.92 -16.09 15.13
C ARG A 138 -4.53 -15.68 13.79
N ALA A 139 -5.22 -14.55 13.72
CA ALA A 139 -5.85 -14.06 12.49
C ALA A 139 -4.83 -13.88 11.35
N ILE A 140 -3.67 -13.29 11.66
CA ILE A 140 -2.60 -13.11 10.68
C ILE A 140 -2.03 -14.44 10.20
N VAL A 141 -1.73 -15.39 11.10
CA VAL A 141 -1.14 -16.69 10.75
C VAL A 141 -2.12 -17.52 9.91
N GLU A 142 -3.38 -17.63 10.33
CA GLU A 142 -4.42 -18.37 9.61
C GLU A 142 -4.61 -17.81 8.19
N PHE A 143 -4.70 -16.49 8.06
CA PHE A 143 -4.88 -15.87 6.75
C PHE A 143 -3.63 -15.96 5.87
N ARG A 144 -2.43 -15.73 6.42
CA ARG A 144 -1.14 -15.93 5.73
C ARG A 144 -1.05 -17.34 5.13
N ASP A 145 -1.34 -18.34 5.94
CA ASP A 145 -1.22 -19.74 5.53
C ASP A 145 -2.29 -20.11 4.49
N SER A 146 -3.50 -19.57 4.62
CA SER A 146 -4.54 -19.68 3.60
C SER A 146 -4.12 -19.06 2.26
N LEU A 147 -3.62 -17.82 2.26
CA LEU A 147 -3.13 -17.17 1.03
C LEU A 147 -1.95 -17.94 0.40
N ALA A 148 -1.04 -18.46 1.22
CA ALA A 148 0.08 -19.27 0.73
C ALA A 148 -0.41 -20.58 0.06
N ALA A 149 -1.47 -21.21 0.58
CA ALA A 149 -2.09 -22.39 -0.02
C ALA A 149 -2.70 -22.10 -1.38
N HIS A 150 -3.21 -20.88 -1.63
CA HIS A 150 -3.65 -20.42 -2.95
C HIS A 150 -2.51 -20.07 -3.92
N GLY A 151 -1.24 -20.16 -3.47
CA GLY A 151 -0.08 -19.78 -4.28
C GLY A 151 0.20 -18.28 -4.29
N CYS A 152 -0.44 -17.53 -3.39
CA CYS A 152 -0.16 -16.13 -3.13
C CYS A 152 1.02 -15.96 -2.18
N LEU A 153 1.42 -14.69 -1.95
CA LEU A 153 2.54 -14.30 -1.08
C LEU A 153 3.92 -14.70 -1.64
N SER A 154 4.94 -14.55 -0.82
CA SER A 154 6.33 -14.78 -1.23
C SER A 154 7.11 -15.62 -0.22
N ARG A 155 8.34 -15.98 -0.60
CA ARG A 155 9.34 -16.59 0.27
C ARG A 155 10.65 -15.85 0.16
N LEU A 156 11.43 -15.81 1.22
CA LEU A 156 12.77 -15.24 1.21
C LEU A 156 13.69 -16.18 0.40
N ASP A 157 14.34 -15.64 -0.63
CA ASP A 157 15.22 -16.37 -1.54
C ASP A 157 14.55 -17.65 -2.14
N GLY A 158 13.21 -17.63 -2.23
CA GLY A 158 12.40 -18.72 -2.79
C GLY A 158 12.14 -19.89 -1.82
N ASP A 159 12.57 -19.82 -0.57
CA ASP A 159 12.46 -20.91 0.40
C ASP A 159 11.95 -20.44 1.78
N GLY A 160 11.65 -21.40 2.66
CA GLY A 160 11.21 -21.16 4.04
C GLY A 160 9.73 -20.76 4.16
N PRO A 161 9.32 -20.20 5.30
CA PRO A 161 7.93 -19.84 5.57
C PRO A 161 7.45 -18.70 4.68
N PRO A 162 6.12 -18.60 4.46
CA PRO A 162 5.54 -17.49 3.71
C PRO A 162 5.89 -16.13 4.31
N ARG A 163 6.14 -15.17 3.43
CA ARG A 163 6.44 -13.77 3.74
C ARG A 163 5.41 -12.88 3.06
N TYR A 164 5.04 -11.77 3.72
CA TYR A 164 3.97 -10.91 3.28
C TYR A 164 4.24 -9.44 3.57
N ALA A 165 3.60 -8.55 2.80
CA ALA A 165 3.41 -7.15 3.15
C ALA A 165 2.10 -6.97 3.91
N PHE A 166 2.00 -5.89 4.67
CA PHE A 166 0.88 -5.61 5.54
C PHE A 166 0.33 -4.19 5.35
N VAL A 167 -1.00 -4.06 5.46
CA VAL A 167 -1.70 -2.79 5.65
C VAL A 167 -2.66 -2.94 6.83
N HIS A 168 -2.53 -2.07 7.82
CA HIS A 168 -3.45 -2.02 8.97
C HIS A 168 -4.76 -1.33 8.58
N GLY A 169 -5.87 -1.97 8.86
CA GLY A 169 -7.20 -1.37 8.76
C GLY A 169 -7.34 -0.17 9.71
N ASN A 170 -8.05 0.87 9.28
CA ASN A 170 -8.24 2.10 10.05
C ASN A 170 -6.93 2.82 10.47
N TRP A 171 -5.78 2.48 9.87
CA TRP A 171 -4.45 3.11 10.07
C TRP A 171 -3.91 3.10 11.50
N ALA A 172 -4.53 2.41 12.45
CA ALA A 172 -4.21 2.46 13.88
C ALA A 172 -3.06 1.51 14.30
N LEU A 173 -2.10 1.27 13.41
CA LEU A 173 -0.97 0.35 13.54
C LEU A 173 -0.32 0.42 14.93
N ALA A 174 -0.09 -0.75 15.54
CA ALA A 174 0.55 -0.94 16.83
C ALA A 174 -0.03 -0.03 17.93
N ASN A 175 -1.36 -0.02 18.01
CA ASN A 175 -2.11 0.74 19.02
C ASN A 175 -1.85 2.26 19.00
N SER A 176 -1.48 2.83 17.86
CA SER A 176 -1.19 4.27 17.72
C SER A 176 -2.40 5.16 18.04
N ALA A 177 -3.62 4.63 17.97
CA ALA A 177 -4.88 5.31 18.31
C ALA A 177 -5.38 5.04 19.74
N GLN A 178 -4.51 4.55 20.64
CA GLN A 178 -4.78 4.38 22.07
C GLN A 178 -6.04 3.54 22.38
N GLY A 179 -6.07 2.31 21.90
CA GLY A 179 -7.15 1.35 22.11
C GLY A 179 -8.26 1.39 21.06
N ARG A 180 -8.28 2.39 20.19
CA ARG A 180 -9.25 2.45 19.08
C ARG A 180 -8.66 1.78 17.84
N PHE A 181 -9.45 0.90 17.22
CA PHE A 181 -9.13 0.24 15.94
C PHE A 181 -7.86 -0.63 15.95
N CYS A 182 -7.38 -1.04 17.13
CA CYS A 182 -6.27 -1.95 17.32
C CYS A 182 -6.29 -2.48 18.78
N GLY A 183 -5.64 -1.80 19.71
CA GLY A 183 -5.52 -2.21 21.12
C GLY A 183 -4.26 -3.05 21.42
N VAL A 184 -3.51 -3.47 20.41
CA VAL A 184 -2.37 -4.39 20.52
C VAL A 184 -1.06 -3.61 20.44
N ASN A 185 -0.37 -3.45 21.57
CA ASN A 185 0.88 -2.69 21.64
C ASN A 185 2.03 -3.35 20.90
N ASP A 186 2.08 -4.68 20.94
CA ASP A 186 3.13 -5.52 20.37
C ASP A 186 2.83 -6.02 18.94
N GLU A 187 1.89 -5.38 18.25
CA GLU A 187 1.52 -5.75 16.88
C GLU A 187 2.72 -5.78 15.93
N MET A 188 3.64 -4.80 16.02
CA MET A 188 4.84 -4.81 15.18
C MET A 188 5.75 -6.01 15.47
N GLN A 189 5.80 -6.48 16.71
CA GLN A 189 6.52 -7.72 17.04
C GLN A 189 5.79 -8.95 16.47
N ILE A 190 4.46 -8.98 16.54
CA ILE A 190 3.65 -10.04 15.94
C ILE A 190 3.89 -10.09 14.42
N LEU A 191 3.86 -8.95 13.74
CA LEU A 191 4.14 -8.86 12.31
C LEU A 191 5.54 -9.39 11.96
N ALA A 192 6.56 -9.00 12.74
CA ALA A 192 7.93 -9.49 12.57
C ALA A 192 8.02 -11.02 12.72
N ASP A 193 7.46 -11.56 13.81
CA ASP A 193 7.49 -12.97 14.13
C ASP A 193 6.74 -13.85 13.12
N THR A 194 5.68 -13.30 12.52
CA THR A 194 4.82 -14.03 11.57
C THR A 194 5.28 -13.90 10.12
N GLY A 195 6.35 -13.13 9.86
CA GLY A 195 7.00 -13.08 8.56
C GLY A 195 6.65 -11.85 7.70
N CYS A 196 6.08 -10.81 8.28
CA CYS A 196 5.88 -9.54 7.59
C CYS A 196 7.22 -8.92 7.19
N TYR A 197 7.41 -8.64 5.90
CA TYR A 197 8.62 -7.98 5.42
C TYR A 197 8.47 -6.46 5.35
N ALA A 198 7.27 -5.94 5.18
CA ALA A 198 7.04 -4.49 5.14
C ALA A 198 5.61 -4.11 5.46
N ASP A 199 5.43 -2.94 6.06
CA ASP A 199 4.16 -2.26 6.29
C ASP A 199 3.97 -1.13 5.28
N PHE A 200 2.77 -1.06 4.70
CA PHE A 200 2.35 -0.07 3.69
C PHE A 200 1.21 0.83 4.19
N THR A 201 0.93 0.85 5.47
CA THR A 201 -0.22 1.58 6.05
C THR A 201 -0.16 3.09 5.81
N LEU A 202 1.01 3.72 5.95
CA LEU A 202 1.13 5.18 5.92
C LEU A 202 1.46 5.73 4.51
N PRO A 203 1.05 6.98 4.20
CA PRO A 203 0.43 7.99 5.06
C PRO A 203 -1.06 7.75 5.30
N SER A 204 -1.57 8.33 6.40
CA SER A 204 -2.98 8.27 6.79
C SER A 204 -3.63 9.66 6.96
N ALA A 205 -2.89 10.74 6.71
CA ALA A 205 -3.44 12.09 6.82
C ALA A 205 -4.68 12.27 5.90
N PRO A 206 -5.75 12.90 6.39
CA PRO A 206 -5.86 13.70 7.61
C PRO A 206 -6.26 12.94 8.88
N SER A 207 -6.14 11.61 8.93
CA SER A 207 -6.44 10.83 10.13
C SER A 207 -5.55 11.19 11.33
N SER A 208 -6.06 11.05 12.53
CA SER A 208 -5.31 11.21 13.79
C SER A 208 -4.22 10.14 13.99
N ALA A 209 -4.25 9.05 13.23
CA ALA A 209 -3.20 8.03 13.21
C ALA A 209 -1.93 8.48 12.46
N GLN A 210 -1.98 9.62 11.73
CA GLN A 210 -0.83 10.13 11.02
C GLN A 210 0.32 10.49 11.98
N ILE A 211 1.49 9.93 11.72
CA ILE A 211 2.70 10.15 12.50
C ILE A 211 3.52 11.33 11.96
N SER A 212 4.47 11.82 12.78
CA SER A 212 5.34 12.95 12.40
C SER A 212 6.42 12.57 11.39
N LYS A 213 6.88 11.32 11.35
CA LYS A 213 7.83 10.83 10.34
C LYS A 213 7.08 10.58 9.03
N ILE A 214 7.47 11.31 7.97
CA ILE A 214 6.80 11.28 6.66
C ILE A 214 7.78 11.06 5.52
N ASN A 215 7.27 10.65 4.38
CA ASN A 215 8.03 10.57 3.13
C ASN A 215 9.34 9.79 3.29
N SER A 216 9.31 8.63 3.90
CA SER A 216 10.51 7.86 4.25
C SER A 216 10.32 6.37 4.00
N LEU A 217 11.42 5.70 3.62
CA LEU A 217 11.59 4.26 3.69
C LEU A 217 12.52 3.98 4.86
N TYR A 218 12.10 3.17 5.85
CA TYR A 218 12.87 3.02 7.06
C TYR A 218 12.63 1.70 7.79
N GLU A 219 13.59 1.28 8.61
CA GLU A 219 13.41 0.20 9.57
C GLU A 219 12.56 0.71 10.74
N CYS A 220 11.57 -0.06 11.17
CA CYS A 220 10.76 0.29 12.34
C CYS A 220 11.63 0.50 13.58
N GLY A 221 11.21 1.39 14.47
CA GLY A 221 11.92 1.64 15.74
C GLY A 221 11.86 0.45 16.69
N ALA A 222 12.95 0.21 17.41
CA ALA A 222 13.01 -0.82 18.45
C ALA A 222 12.71 -0.25 19.85
N PRO A 223 12.20 -1.07 20.79
CA PRO A 223 11.75 -2.45 20.61
C PRO A 223 10.35 -2.55 19.97
N LEU A 224 10.15 -3.53 19.11
CA LEU A 224 8.92 -3.73 18.34
C LEU A 224 7.69 -4.05 19.22
N GLY A 225 7.90 -4.61 20.40
CA GLY A 225 6.83 -4.95 21.36
C GLY A 225 6.22 -3.75 22.10
N LYS A 226 6.59 -2.52 21.77
CA LYS A 226 6.01 -1.31 22.38
C LYS A 226 4.96 -0.68 21.47
N CYS A 227 4.06 0.10 22.10
CA CYS A 227 3.06 0.89 21.37
C CYS A 227 3.71 1.82 20.35
N ALA A 228 3.21 1.76 19.13
CA ALA A 228 3.57 2.63 18.00
C ALA A 228 5.09 2.82 17.75
N PRO A 229 5.90 1.75 17.67
CA PRO A 229 7.34 1.85 17.45
C PRO A 229 7.65 2.43 16.05
N HIS A 230 6.75 2.28 15.09
CA HIS A 230 6.82 2.82 13.73
C HIS A 230 6.84 4.35 13.66
N ARG A 231 6.54 5.06 14.76
CA ARG A 231 6.71 6.53 14.85
C ARG A 231 8.17 6.96 14.73
N ARG A 232 9.09 6.03 14.93
CA ARG A 232 10.54 6.24 14.88
C ARG A 232 11.18 5.15 14.05
N GLY A 233 12.42 5.36 13.69
CA GLY A 233 13.16 4.36 12.96
C GLY A 233 14.25 4.97 12.11
N ARG A 234 15.12 4.11 11.62
CA ARG A 234 16.30 4.46 10.84
C ARG A 234 15.99 4.40 9.35
N ASP A 235 16.17 5.50 8.64
CA ASP A 235 15.99 5.55 7.19
C ASP A 235 16.91 4.53 6.50
N LEU A 236 16.42 3.98 5.37
CA LEU A 236 17.20 3.06 4.56
C LEU A 236 18.35 3.78 3.88
N GLU A 237 19.51 3.13 3.82
CA GLU A 237 20.77 3.71 3.32
C GLU A 237 21.59 2.67 2.58
N CYS A 238 22.18 3.06 1.43
CA CYS A 238 23.08 2.22 0.66
C CYS A 238 24.31 1.80 1.48
N GLY A 239 24.68 0.52 1.37
CA GLY A 239 25.84 -0.05 2.08
C GLY A 239 25.63 -0.30 3.56
N ARG A 240 24.42 -0.08 4.07
CA ARG A 240 24.11 -0.27 5.49
C ARG A 240 23.18 -1.46 5.70
N PRO A 241 23.65 -2.55 6.37
CA PRO A 241 22.86 -3.73 6.60
C PRO A 241 21.56 -3.44 7.37
N LEU A 242 20.48 -4.06 6.96
CA LEU A 242 19.19 -4.02 7.64
C LEU A 242 19.23 -4.93 8.88
N LYS A 243 18.56 -4.49 9.94
CA LYS A 243 18.53 -5.21 11.23
C LYS A 243 17.12 -5.55 11.68
N ILE A 244 16.12 -4.80 11.24
CA ILE A 244 14.75 -4.86 11.76
C ILE A 244 13.75 -4.94 10.61
N PHE A 245 12.86 -5.93 10.70
CA PHE A 245 11.67 -6.06 9.89
C PHE A 245 10.42 -6.01 10.82
N PRO A 246 9.26 -5.57 10.32
CA PRO A 246 8.98 -5.12 8.94
C PRO A 246 9.60 -3.74 8.64
N LEU A 247 9.88 -3.52 7.35
CA LEU A 247 10.23 -2.21 6.86
C LEU A 247 8.98 -1.33 6.77
N MET A 248 9.15 -0.02 6.94
CA MET A 248 8.06 0.94 6.78
C MET A 248 8.18 1.61 5.40
N ILE A 249 7.21 1.38 4.54
CA ILE A 249 7.15 1.92 3.17
C ILE A 249 6.07 3.00 3.11
N GLN A 250 6.48 4.25 3.26
CA GLN A 250 5.52 5.34 3.21
C GLN A 250 5.29 5.85 1.79
N GLY A 251 4.05 6.27 1.52
CA GLY A 251 3.71 7.06 0.34
C GLY A 251 3.97 8.56 0.53
N PRO A 252 3.77 9.36 -0.53
CA PRO A 252 3.94 10.81 -0.47
C PRO A 252 2.92 11.46 0.46
N LEU A 253 3.38 12.40 1.26
CA LEU A 253 2.55 13.30 2.07
C LEU A 253 3.05 14.73 1.89
N MET A 254 2.28 15.54 1.16
CA MET A 254 2.67 16.86 0.73
C MET A 254 1.55 17.88 0.99
N LEU A 255 1.90 19.16 1.08
CA LEU A 255 0.92 20.25 0.98
C LEU A 255 0.82 20.67 -0.49
N ASN A 256 -0.37 20.56 -1.07
CA ASN A 256 -0.66 21.10 -2.38
C ASN A 256 -1.06 22.58 -2.24
N LEU A 257 -0.07 23.45 -2.38
CA LEU A 257 -0.26 24.91 -2.30
C LEU A 257 -0.79 25.50 -3.62
N GLY A 258 -0.67 24.77 -4.73
CA GLY A 258 -1.20 25.17 -6.05
C GLY A 258 -2.70 24.98 -6.19
N ARG A 259 -3.31 24.20 -5.32
CA ARG A 259 -4.74 23.90 -5.37
C ARG A 259 -5.56 25.18 -5.22
N ARG A 260 -6.56 25.33 -6.10
CA ARG A 260 -7.51 26.44 -6.06
C ARG A 260 -8.94 25.92 -5.96
N LYS A 261 -9.79 26.65 -5.25
CA LYS A 261 -11.24 26.41 -5.19
C LYS A 261 -11.96 27.71 -5.54
N HIS A 262 -12.78 27.69 -6.57
CA HIS A 262 -13.46 28.90 -7.09
C HIS A 262 -12.48 30.07 -7.38
N GLY A 263 -11.28 29.75 -7.90
CA GLY A 263 -10.24 30.74 -8.21
C GLY A 263 -9.37 31.20 -7.03
N TRP A 264 -9.76 30.91 -5.79
CA TRP A 264 -9.00 31.27 -4.59
C TRP A 264 -8.01 30.18 -4.18
N PRO A 265 -6.82 30.55 -3.65
CA PRO A 265 -5.88 29.57 -3.08
C PRO A 265 -6.57 28.73 -2.00
N PHE A 266 -6.54 27.42 -2.17
CA PHE A 266 -7.14 26.48 -1.23
C PHE A 266 -6.17 25.32 -0.98
N PRO A 267 -5.17 25.50 -0.09
CA PRO A 267 -4.20 24.47 0.21
C PRO A 267 -4.87 23.15 0.56
N GLY A 268 -4.38 22.05 -0.01
CA GLY A 268 -4.86 20.71 0.24
C GLY A 268 -3.75 19.80 0.75
N ILE A 269 -4.12 18.66 1.30
CA ILE A 269 -3.20 17.58 1.61
C ILE A 269 -3.17 16.66 0.37
N GLU A 270 -1.96 16.35 -0.09
CA GLU A 270 -1.69 15.30 -1.06
C GLU A 270 -1.07 14.13 -0.33
N ASN A 271 -1.78 13.01 -0.26
CA ASN A 271 -1.40 11.81 0.50
C ASN A 271 -1.25 10.55 -0.37
N GLY A 272 -1.29 10.70 -1.69
CA GLY A 272 -1.20 9.60 -2.63
C GLY A 272 -2.48 8.77 -2.78
N GLU A 273 -3.60 9.18 -2.18
CA GLU A 273 -4.90 8.53 -2.32
C GLU A 273 -5.49 8.77 -3.71
N LEU A 274 -5.94 7.72 -4.38
CA LEU A 274 -6.57 7.77 -5.70
C LEU A 274 -8.07 7.54 -5.56
N THR A 275 -8.85 8.59 -5.82
CA THR A 275 -10.31 8.57 -5.76
C THR A 275 -10.90 9.26 -7.00
N THR A 276 -12.19 9.07 -7.26
CA THR A 276 -12.89 9.78 -8.34
C THR A 276 -12.88 11.30 -8.12
N ALA A 277 -12.95 11.75 -6.87
CA ALA A 277 -12.86 13.17 -6.53
C ALA A 277 -11.43 13.74 -6.62
N ASN A 278 -10.41 12.87 -6.57
CA ASN A 278 -9.00 13.23 -6.64
C ASN A 278 -8.23 12.17 -7.47
N PRO A 279 -8.49 12.09 -8.80
CA PRO A 279 -7.88 11.09 -9.67
C PRO A 279 -6.38 11.34 -9.87
N PRO A 280 -5.62 10.36 -10.39
CA PRO A 280 -4.23 10.58 -10.72
C PRO A 280 -4.09 11.61 -11.85
N THR A 281 -3.11 12.53 -11.73
CA THR A 281 -2.82 13.56 -12.74
C THR A 281 -1.32 13.85 -12.77
N MET A 282 -0.82 14.45 -13.85
CA MET A 282 0.57 14.86 -13.96
C MET A 282 0.94 15.98 -12.97
N GLU A 283 -0.03 16.81 -12.54
CA GLU A 283 0.19 17.78 -11.46
C GLU A 283 0.47 17.06 -10.13
N ARG A 284 -0.30 16.03 -9.81
CA ARG A 284 -0.08 15.23 -8.60
C ARG A 284 1.22 14.45 -8.68
N LEU A 285 1.59 13.93 -9.85
CA LEU A 285 2.89 13.26 -10.07
C LEU A 285 4.06 14.17 -9.66
N ARG A 286 4.01 15.46 -10.02
CA ARG A 286 5.06 16.42 -9.60
C ARG A 286 5.19 16.52 -8.09
N LEU A 287 4.06 16.56 -7.36
CA LEU A 287 4.08 16.56 -5.90
C LEU A 287 4.64 15.25 -5.33
N TRP A 288 4.33 14.11 -5.95
CA TRP A 288 4.89 12.81 -5.54
C TRP A 288 6.41 12.75 -5.78
N GLN A 289 6.89 13.29 -6.89
CA GLN A 289 8.32 13.43 -7.16
C GLN A 289 9.01 14.37 -6.17
N GLU A 290 8.37 15.49 -5.82
CA GLU A 290 8.87 16.46 -4.85
C GLU A 290 8.95 15.91 -3.42
N ALA A 291 8.18 14.89 -3.08
CA ALA A 291 8.30 14.18 -1.80
C ALA A 291 9.66 13.49 -1.66
N ALA A 292 10.34 13.20 -2.78
CA ALA A 292 11.71 12.69 -2.88
C ALA A 292 11.97 11.50 -1.94
N ILE A 293 11.09 10.50 -1.99
CA ILE A 293 11.21 9.27 -1.18
C ILE A 293 12.23 8.35 -1.85
N THR A 294 13.39 8.19 -1.24
CA THR A 294 14.51 7.41 -1.78
C THR A 294 15.19 6.61 -0.67
N VAL A 295 16.02 5.64 -1.04
CA VAL A 295 17.04 5.09 -0.17
C VAL A 295 18.24 6.05 -0.15
N HIS A 296 18.74 6.43 1.01
CA HIS A 296 19.90 7.33 1.12
C HIS A 296 21.08 6.76 0.34
N GLY A 297 21.73 7.59 -0.48
CA GLY A 297 22.79 7.16 -1.39
C GLY A 297 22.31 6.58 -2.75
N ARG A 298 20.99 6.54 -2.98
CA ARG A 298 20.37 6.18 -4.26
C ARG A 298 19.31 7.22 -4.68
N PRO A 299 19.70 8.48 -4.90
CA PRO A 299 18.74 9.58 -5.05
C PRO A 299 17.93 9.52 -6.35
N ASN A 300 18.41 8.82 -7.37
CA ASN A 300 17.72 8.68 -8.65
C ASN A 300 16.69 7.55 -8.70
N TRP A 301 16.49 6.77 -7.63
CA TRP A 301 15.41 5.81 -7.49
C TRP A 301 14.33 6.38 -6.58
N LEU A 302 13.27 6.95 -7.16
CA LEU A 302 12.14 7.52 -6.44
C LEU A 302 11.05 6.48 -6.24
N PHE A 303 10.67 6.25 -4.99
CA PHE A 303 9.61 5.33 -4.59
C PHE A 303 8.31 6.11 -4.40
N ILE A 304 7.30 5.78 -5.20
CA ILE A 304 5.99 6.42 -5.19
C ILE A 304 4.95 5.36 -4.85
N LYS A 305 4.63 5.23 -3.56
CA LYS A 305 3.57 4.35 -3.07
C LYS A 305 2.27 5.13 -3.00
N LEU A 306 1.33 4.80 -3.85
CA LEU A 306 -0.04 5.32 -3.87
C LEU A 306 -0.97 4.35 -3.15
N HIS A 307 -2.21 4.77 -2.87
CA HIS A 307 -3.22 3.87 -2.34
C HIS A 307 -4.62 4.21 -2.87
N CYS A 308 -5.51 3.22 -2.83
CA CYS A 308 -6.90 3.37 -3.22
C CYS A 308 -7.79 2.33 -2.50
N HIS A 309 -9.11 2.55 -2.55
CA HIS A 309 -10.14 1.57 -2.18
C HIS A 309 -10.84 1.13 -3.47
N GLY A 310 -10.21 0.26 -4.25
CA GLY A 310 -10.69 -0.10 -5.60
C GLY A 310 -12.07 -0.74 -5.64
N MET A 311 -12.55 -1.26 -4.49
CA MET A 311 -13.88 -1.85 -4.37
C MET A 311 -14.95 -0.86 -3.86
N ASP A 312 -14.57 0.38 -3.54
CA ASP A 312 -15.54 1.44 -3.27
C ASP A 312 -16.23 1.86 -4.57
N PRO A 313 -17.56 1.68 -4.70
CA PRO A 313 -18.27 2.02 -5.94
C PRO A 313 -18.14 3.49 -6.36
N ARG A 314 -17.85 4.38 -5.39
CA ARG A 314 -17.66 5.82 -5.66
C ARG A 314 -16.32 6.10 -6.34
N ASP A 315 -15.32 5.23 -6.14
CA ASP A 315 -13.94 5.46 -6.59
C ASP A 315 -13.51 4.55 -7.75
N GLU A 316 -14.38 3.64 -8.17
CA GLU A 316 -14.12 2.70 -9.27
C GLU A 316 -13.63 3.39 -10.54
N GLN A 317 -14.24 4.53 -10.90
CA GLN A 317 -13.88 5.27 -12.12
C GLN A 317 -12.47 5.85 -12.09
N ALA A 318 -11.90 6.09 -10.92
CA ALA A 318 -10.52 6.54 -10.82
C ALA A 318 -9.53 5.48 -11.29
N MET A 319 -9.88 4.17 -11.17
CA MET A 319 -8.99 3.05 -11.44
C MET A 319 -9.35 2.25 -12.71
N LEU A 320 -10.59 2.28 -13.15
CA LEU A 320 -11.06 1.55 -14.32
C LEU A 320 -11.49 2.45 -15.49
N GLY A 321 -11.67 3.75 -15.23
CA GLY A 321 -12.21 4.71 -16.20
C GLY A 321 -11.16 5.55 -16.93
N THR A 322 -11.64 6.57 -17.61
CA THR A 322 -10.83 7.54 -18.37
C THR A 322 -9.70 8.19 -17.55
N PRO A 323 -9.88 8.56 -16.26
CA PRO A 323 -8.83 9.24 -15.51
C PRO A 323 -7.52 8.47 -15.42
N ILE A 324 -7.56 7.17 -15.11
CA ILE A 324 -6.34 6.35 -15.05
C ILE A 324 -5.73 6.15 -16.45
N GLN A 325 -6.56 5.93 -17.47
CA GLN A 325 -6.08 5.76 -18.84
C GLN A 325 -5.35 7.01 -19.34
N GLN A 326 -5.93 8.19 -19.10
CA GLN A 326 -5.30 9.46 -19.46
C GLN A 326 -3.97 9.66 -18.71
N PHE A 327 -3.97 9.44 -17.40
CA PHE A 327 -2.76 9.55 -16.60
C PHE A 327 -1.66 8.61 -17.07
N LEU A 328 -1.96 7.33 -17.30
CA LEU A 328 -0.98 6.35 -17.76
C LEU A 328 -0.43 6.72 -19.14
N ARG A 329 -1.30 7.12 -20.08
CA ARG A 329 -0.88 7.58 -21.40
C ARG A 329 0.12 8.75 -21.31
N GLU A 330 -0.21 9.78 -20.52
CA GLU A 330 0.68 10.94 -20.35
C GLU A 330 1.99 10.56 -19.62
N LEU A 331 1.91 9.65 -18.63
CA LEU A 331 3.05 9.20 -17.84
C LEU A 331 4.09 8.45 -18.67
N VAL A 332 3.65 7.57 -19.60
CA VAL A 332 4.57 6.75 -20.41
C VAL A 332 4.94 7.39 -21.75
N ASP A 333 4.36 8.55 -22.09
CA ASP A 333 4.64 9.26 -23.34
C ASP A 333 6.08 9.82 -23.37
N ARG A 334 7.00 9.07 -23.97
CA ARG A 334 8.44 9.43 -24.03
C ARG A 334 8.73 10.77 -24.67
N PRO A 335 8.10 11.15 -25.82
CA PRO A 335 8.30 12.47 -26.41
C PRO A 335 7.99 13.63 -25.46
N GLN A 336 6.93 13.50 -24.64
CA GLN A 336 6.54 14.57 -23.70
C GLN A 336 7.49 14.66 -22.50
N ARG A 337 8.00 13.53 -22.00
CA ARG A 337 8.89 13.52 -20.83
C ARG A 337 10.38 13.74 -21.16
N GLN A 338 10.75 13.76 -22.44
CA GLN A 338 12.12 14.06 -22.92
C GLN A 338 13.20 13.21 -22.21
N ASP A 339 12.90 11.94 -21.90
CA ASP A 339 13.76 11.00 -21.16
C ASP A 339 14.20 11.50 -19.76
N ALA A 340 13.47 12.47 -19.18
CA ALA A 340 13.77 12.99 -17.84
C ALA A 340 13.64 11.90 -16.76
N TYR A 341 12.80 10.89 -16.99
CA TYR A 341 12.63 9.75 -16.08
C TYR A 341 12.22 8.48 -16.83
N LEU A 342 12.49 7.33 -16.19
CA LEU A 342 12.00 6.02 -16.57
C LEU A 342 10.95 5.56 -15.54
N VAL A 343 9.90 4.90 -16.00
CA VAL A 343 8.78 4.46 -15.18
C VAL A 343 8.87 2.95 -14.94
N HIS A 344 8.62 2.53 -13.69
CA HIS A 344 8.59 1.14 -13.27
C HIS A 344 7.33 0.90 -12.45
N PHE A 345 6.34 0.20 -13.01
CA PHE A 345 5.15 -0.23 -12.27
C PHE A 345 5.47 -1.48 -11.46
N VAL A 346 5.27 -1.39 -10.15
CA VAL A 346 5.68 -2.43 -9.21
C VAL A 346 4.57 -2.80 -8.23
N THR A 347 4.61 -4.04 -7.76
CA THR A 347 3.83 -4.46 -6.59
C THR A 347 4.55 -4.07 -5.29
N ALA A 348 3.91 -4.23 -4.14
CA ALA A 348 4.51 -3.97 -2.83
C ALA A 348 5.77 -4.82 -2.63
N ARG A 349 5.72 -6.11 -2.96
CA ARG A 349 6.85 -7.03 -2.90
C ARG A 349 8.01 -6.55 -3.77
N GLU A 350 7.73 -6.21 -5.01
CA GLU A 350 8.75 -5.73 -5.95
C GLU A 350 9.36 -4.40 -5.49
N MET A 351 8.54 -3.48 -4.96
CA MET A 351 9.01 -2.21 -4.39
C MET A 351 10.00 -2.44 -3.24
N VAL A 352 9.69 -3.38 -2.34
CA VAL A 352 10.60 -3.75 -1.25
C VAL A 352 11.86 -4.40 -1.78
N ASN A 353 11.77 -5.32 -2.74
CA ASN A 353 12.94 -5.94 -3.37
C ASN A 353 13.89 -4.92 -3.98
N ILE A 354 13.34 -3.91 -4.67
CA ILE A 354 14.12 -2.81 -5.25
C ILE A 354 14.77 -1.96 -4.14
N ALA A 355 14.04 -1.68 -3.05
CA ALA A 355 14.59 -0.95 -1.91
C ALA A 355 15.74 -1.72 -1.23
N LEU A 356 15.61 -3.05 -1.08
CA LEU A 356 16.67 -3.93 -0.57
C LEU A 356 17.90 -3.93 -1.48
N ALA A 357 17.68 -4.03 -2.80
CA ALA A 357 18.76 -3.94 -3.77
C ALA A 357 19.51 -2.60 -3.68
N ALA A 358 18.79 -1.49 -3.47
CA ALA A 358 19.40 -0.18 -3.23
C ALA A 358 20.23 -0.17 -1.94
N CYS A 359 19.73 -0.75 -0.84
CA CYS A 359 20.50 -0.88 0.42
C CYS A 359 21.79 -1.69 0.22
N ASP A 360 21.76 -2.73 -0.61
CA ASP A 360 22.93 -3.55 -0.95
C ASP A 360 23.84 -2.89 -2.01
N GLY A 361 23.63 -1.61 -2.32
CA GLY A 361 24.46 -0.83 -3.24
C GLY A 361 24.25 -1.15 -4.72
N ARG A 362 23.21 -1.91 -5.07
CA ARG A 362 22.88 -2.20 -6.47
C ARG A 362 22.52 -0.92 -7.23
N SER A 363 22.79 -0.91 -8.54
CA SER A 363 22.60 0.25 -9.42
C SER A 363 22.07 -0.17 -10.79
N GLY A 364 21.89 0.79 -11.70
CA GLY A 364 21.34 0.56 -13.03
C GLY A 364 19.82 0.59 -13.05
N ASN A 365 19.19 -0.25 -13.87
CA ASN A 365 17.74 -0.33 -13.97
C ASN A 365 17.13 -1.05 -12.77
N PRO A 366 16.30 -0.38 -11.92
CA PRO A 366 15.66 -1.00 -10.76
C PRO A 366 14.72 -2.15 -11.13
N GLY A 367 14.16 -2.15 -12.33
CA GLY A 367 13.29 -3.22 -12.82
C GLY A 367 13.93 -4.61 -12.86
N GLN A 368 15.27 -4.70 -12.84
CA GLN A 368 16.00 -5.97 -12.74
C GLN A 368 15.94 -6.60 -11.35
N TYR A 369 15.53 -5.85 -10.32
CA TYR A 369 15.55 -6.28 -8.93
C TYR A 369 14.16 -6.60 -8.37
N ARG A 370 13.14 -6.77 -9.24
CA ARG A 370 11.75 -7.05 -8.80
C ARG A 370 11.63 -8.34 -7.97
N ASP A 371 12.47 -9.33 -8.21
CA ASP A 371 12.52 -10.63 -7.51
C ASP A 371 13.84 -10.81 -6.73
N TYR A 372 14.41 -9.73 -6.17
CA TYR A 372 15.75 -9.70 -5.59
C TYR A 372 15.91 -10.66 -4.39
N ARG A 373 15.01 -10.58 -3.41
CA ARG A 373 15.03 -11.40 -2.19
C ARG A 373 13.71 -12.13 -1.96
N PHE A 374 12.60 -11.43 -2.07
CA PHE A 374 11.27 -12.02 -1.89
C PHE A 374 10.75 -12.49 -3.24
N GLN A 375 10.58 -13.80 -3.39
CA GLN A 375 10.13 -14.45 -4.62
C GLN A 375 8.73 -15.03 -4.41
N LEU A 376 7.84 -14.87 -5.43
CA LEU A 376 6.47 -15.37 -5.34
C LEU A 376 6.45 -16.88 -5.12
N ILE A 377 5.51 -17.31 -4.28
CA ILE A 377 5.14 -18.72 -4.16
C ILE A 377 4.47 -19.13 -5.47
N ARG A 378 5.15 -19.98 -6.25
CA ARG A 378 4.56 -20.54 -7.47
C ARG A 378 3.85 -21.84 -7.09
N SER A 379 2.54 -21.91 -7.32
CA SER A 379 1.79 -23.15 -7.16
C SER A 379 2.40 -24.22 -8.07
N THR A 380 2.88 -25.32 -7.49
CA THR A 380 3.38 -26.48 -8.22
C THR A 380 2.25 -27.44 -8.59
N HIS A 381 1.01 -27.18 -8.17
CA HIS A 381 -0.12 -28.08 -8.39
C HIS A 381 -1.31 -27.40 -9.07
N PRO A 382 -1.94 -28.06 -10.08
CA PRO A 382 -3.25 -27.69 -10.56
C PRO A 382 -4.30 -28.05 -9.48
N HIS A 383 -4.92 -27.04 -8.90
CA HIS A 383 -6.15 -27.11 -8.11
C HIS A 383 -6.32 -28.28 -7.14
N HIS A 384 -5.76 -28.21 -5.94
CA HIS A 384 -6.36 -28.88 -4.80
C HIS A 384 -7.59 -28.06 -4.38
N ARG A 385 -8.79 -28.62 -4.64
CA ARG A 385 -10.02 -28.17 -3.99
C ARG A 385 -9.84 -28.37 -2.49
N VAL A 386 -9.66 -27.27 -1.75
CA VAL A 386 -9.87 -27.29 -0.30
C VAL A 386 -11.36 -27.58 -0.12
N THR A 387 -11.69 -28.78 0.32
CA THR A 387 -13.07 -29.15 0.63
C THR A 387 -13.52 -28.35 1.83
N GLN A 388 -14.68 -27.81 1.75
CA GLN A 388 -15.37 -26.92 2.71
C GLN A 388 -15.58 -27.51 4.14
N ALA A 389 -14.97 -28.66 4.45
CA ALA A 389 -15.24 -29.48 5.64
C ALA A 389 -14.48 -29.03 6.91
N ASP A 390 -13.46 -28.18 6.82
CA ASP A 390 -12.58 -27.88 7.96
C ASP A 390 -12.61 -26.42 8.47
N HIS A 391 -13.53 -25.58 7.95
CA HIS A 391 -13.66 -24.22 8.45
C HIS A 391 -14.86 -24.10 9.39
N VAL A 392 -14.57 -24.06 10.67
CA VAL A 392 -15.50 -23.57 11.69
C VAL A 392 -15.67 -22.06 11.44
N PRO A 393 -16.88 -21.57 11.16
CA PRO A 393 -17.10 -20.13 11.03
C PRO A 393 -16.73 -19.44 12.36
N ILE A 394 -15.98 -18.37 12.28
CA ILE A 394 -15.78 -17.46 13.41
C ILE A 394 -17.17 -16.95 13.80
N THR A 395 -17.82 -17.65 14.74
CA THR A 395 -19.14 -17.30 15.23
C THR A 395 -19.07 -15.96 15.93
N ARG A 396 -19.79 -15.01 15.38
CA ARG A 396 -20.17 -13.77 16.04
C ARG A 396 -20.83 -14.11 17.38
N SER A 397 -20.21 -13.76 18.49
CA SER A 397 -20.97 -13.60 19.73
C SER A 397 -21.77 -12.31 19.64
N LEU A 398 -22.97 -12.40 19.09
CA LEU A 398 -24.03 -11.45 19.33
C LEU A 398 -24.74 -11.95 20.60
N SER A 399 -24.41 -11.39 21.74
CA SER A 399 -25.28 -11.49 22.93
C SER A 399 -25.02 -10.31 23.85
N GLY A 400 -26.10 -9.55 24.05
CA GLY A 400 -26.31 -8.61 25.15
C GLY A 400 -25.92 -7.18 24.90
#